data_ffbe11550ad566c55d0b00a91847dcce
#
_entry.id   ffbe11550ad566c55d0b00a91847dcce
#
_cell.length_a   1.000
_cell.length_b   1.000
_cell.length_c   1.000
_cell.angle_alpha   90.00
_cell.angle_beta   90.00
_cell.angle_gamma   90.00
#
_symmetry.space_group_name_H-M   'P 1'
#
loop_
_entity.id
_entity.type
_entity.pdbx_description
1 polymer ?
#
loop_
_entity_poly.entity_id
_entity_poly.type
_entity_poly.pdbx_seq_one_letter_code
_entity_poly.pdbx_strand_id
1 'polypeptide(L)'
;RIALIEGIADAGARRQWTFAEMLADAERCARALLTRYEKGERVACWAHNIPEWVLLEYGCALAGLVIVTVNPAYRADEVHYVLTQSKAAGLFVVPDFRGNPMLSVAQELHPNCPELREITRFDQWADFLATGDPETELPVVDPGDPVMLQYTSGTTGFPKGAFLHHRGLHNNAHHFLDRMGLIDGAVYVNTMPLFHTAGSAMGVLGCLAQKNTMVVVEAFEPGFVLELIETYKGNGMVGVPTMLIAMIEHSAFSTTDLSSVSGICSGGSLVPEQLVRTFEAEIGAPFTIVYGQTECSPVASMTRPTDSIEDKAGTIGQLMPHVEARIVDPETNEAVPVGVVGEFVTRGYHLMHGYFEMPEQTAETIDADGWLHTGDLAAMDGRGYVTIEGRLKDMIIRGGENIYPKELEELLFVHETVGEVAVVGLPDEKWGETISAFVRPAPDHAIDKNELFAYMRDRLAPHKTPRHWFEVKEFPLTGSGKIQKFKLRDQWINGEWHEL
;
A
#
# COMPACT_ATOMS: atom_id res chain seq x y z
N ARG A 1 8.18 -28.83 0.31
CA ARG A 1 8.20 -27.69 -0.62
C ARG A 1 8.63 -26.44 0.13
N ILE A 2 9.44 -25.58 -0.53
CA ILE A 2 9.88 -24.29 0.02
C ILE A 2 8.68 -23.36 0.13
N ALA A 3 8.56 -22.65 1.25
CA ALA A 3 7.54 -21.66 1.54
C ALA A 3 8.10 -20.23 1.53
N LEU A 4 9.31 -20.06 2.08
CA LEU A 4 9.91 -18.74 2.29
C LEU A 4 11.38 -18.79 1.88
N ILE A 5 11.83 -17.75 1.18
CA ILE A 5 13.21 -17.54 0.75
C ILE A 5 13.60 -16.12 1.13
N GLU A 6 14.75 -15.97 1.76
CA GLU A 6 15.34 -14.67 2.04
C GLU A 6 15.99 -14.08 0.79
N GLY A 7 15.49 -12.95 0.34
CA GLY A 7 15.96 -12.24 -0.84
C GLY A 7 16.96 -11.14 -0.46
N ILE A 8 18.20 -11.53 -0.14
CA ILE A 8 19.33 -10.65 0.13
C ILE A 8 20.39 -10.74 -0.96
N ALA A 9 21.25 -9.72 -1.08
CA ALA A 9 22.25 -9.62 -2.15
C ALA A 9 23.27 -10.78 -2.12
N ASP A 10 23.72 -11.21 -0.94
CA ASP A 10 24.61 -12.37 -0.80
C ASP A 10 23.85 -13.67 -1.04
N ALA A 11 23.92 -14.19 -2.25
CA ALA A 11 23.24 -15.43 -2.63
C ALA A 11 23.66 -16.64 -1.78
N GLY A 12 24.90 -16.66 -1.28
CA GLY A 12 25.42 -17.75 -0.43
C GLY A 12 24.85 -17.74 1.00
N ALA A 13 24.32 -16.61 1.45
CA ALA A 13 23.74 -16.43 2.78
C ALA A 13 22.19 -16.50 2.79
N ARG A 14 21.53 -16.65 1.64
CA ARG A 14 20.06 -16.70 1.51
C ARG A 14 19.48 -17.91 2.24
N ARG A 15 18.75 -17.68 3.31
CA ARG A 15 18.07 -18.73 4.09
C ARG A 15 16.76 -19.13 3.40
N GLN A 16 16.33 -20.37 3.65
CA GLN A 16 15.10 -20.91 3.09
C GLN A 16 14.37 -21.74 4.14
N TRP A 17 13.03 -21.73 4.07
CA TRP A 17 12.15 -22.54 4.92
C TRP A 17 11.19 -23.34 4.07
N THR A 18 11.04 -24.60 4.36
CA THR A 18 9.88 -25.37 3.91
C THR A 18 8.63 -24.96 4.67
N PHE A 19 7.43 -25.32 4.17
CA PHE A 19 6.17 -25.07 4.89
C PHE A 19 6.19 -25.70 6.31
N ALA A 20 6.80 -26.86 6.48
CA ALA A 20 6.90 -27.52 7.78
C ALA A 20 7.83 -26.76 8.73
N GLU A 21 8.98 -26.29 8.26
CA GLU A 21 9.91 -25.49 9.06
C GLU A 21 9.32 -24.13 9.41
N MET A 22 8.68 -23.47 8.44
CA MET A 22 8.00 -22.19 8.68
C MET A 22 6.89 -22.32 9.74
N LEU A 23 6.08 -23.39 9.68
CA LEU A 23 5.06 -23.67 10.70
C LEU A 23 5.68 -23.91 12.06
N ALA A 24 6.73 -24.75 12.12
CA ALA A 24 7.41 -25.05 13.39
C ALA A 24 8.02 -23.80 14.02
N ASP A 25 8.61 -22.90 13.21
CA ASP A 25 9.17 -21.64 13.68
C ASP A 25 8.09 -20.66 14.12
N ALA A 26 6.97 -20.57 13.38
CA ALA A 26 5.81 -19.77 13.77
C ALA A 26 5.19 -20.25 15.09
N GLU A 27 5.06 -21.57 15.30
CA GLU A 27 4.59 -22.13 16.56
C GLU A 27 5.56 -21.87 17.72
N ARG A 28 6.88 -21.98 17.48
CA ARG A 28 7.90 -21.61 18.49
C ARG A 28 7.80 -20.13 18.85
N CYS A 29 7.64 -19.28 17.84
CA CYS A 29 7.41 -17.84 18.02
C CYS A 29 6.16 -17.58 18.86
N ALA A 30 5.04 -18.20 18.52
CA ALA A 30 3.78 -18.06 19.26
C ALA A 30 3.94 -18.44 20.75
N ARG A 31 4.61 -19.58 21.03
CA ARG A 31 4.87 -20.01 22.41
C ARG A 31 5.82 -19.06 23.15
N ALA A 32 6.84 -18.54 22.48
CA ALA A 32 7.73 -17.53 23.06
C ALA A 32 6.99 -16.20 23.36
N LEU A 33 6.07 -15.79 22.49
CA LEU A 33 5.20 -14.64 22.72
C LEU A 33 4.29 -14.84 23.94
N LEU A 34 3.67 -16.01 24.07
CA LEU A 34 2.78 -16.34 25.19
C LEU A 34 3.47 -16.41 26.56
N THR A 35 4.79 -16.45 26.62
CA THR A 35 5.53 -16.27 27.89
C THR A 35 5.55 -14.83 28.40
N ARG A 36 5.16 -13.86 27.54
CA ARG A 36 5.30 -12.41 27.78
C ARG A 36 4.00 -11.64 27.64
N TYR A 37 3.12 -12.11 26.75
CA TYR A 37 1.93 -11.40 26.31
C TYR A 37 0.68 -12.28 26.42
N GLU A 38 -0.45 -11.65 26.65
CA GLU A 38 -1.76 -12.31 26.72
C GLU A 38 -2.53 -12.12 25.40
N LYS A 39 -3.42 -13.07 25.06
CA LYS A 39 -4.29 -12.96 23.90
C LYS A 39 -4.96 -11.58 23.80
N GLY A 40 -4.92 -10.97 22.64
CA GLY A 40 -5.48 -9.64 22.34
C GLY A 40 -4.52 -8.47 22.62
N GLU A 41 -3.36 -8.69 23.23
CA GLU A 41 -2.34 -7.65 23.36
C GLU A 41 -1.69 -7.31 22.00
N ARG A 42 -1.12 -6.12 21.90
CA ARG A 42 -0.49 -5.58 20.69
C ARG A 42 1.01 -5.67 20.80
N VAL A 43 1.62 -6.19 19.74
CA VAL A 43 3.08 -6.35 19.63
C VAL A 43 3.53 -5.60 18.39
N ALA A 44 4.33 -4.56 18.58
CA ALA A 44 4.84 -3.73 17.49
C ALA A 44 6.04 -4.40 16.80
N CYS A 45 6.09 -4.27 15.47
CA CYS A 45 7.19 -4.73 14.63
C CYS A 45 7.77 -3.55 13.86
N TRP A 46 9.00 -3.16 14.19
CA TRP A 46 9.72 -2.08 13.55
C TRP A 46 10.98 -2.62 12.87
N ALA A 47 10.80 -3.06 11.64
CA ALA A 47 11.84 -3.69 10.84
C ALA A 47 11.59 -3.49 9.34
N HIS A 48 12.64 -3.61 8.54
CA HIS A 48 12.56 -3.79 7.10
C HIS A 48 12.11 -5.21 6.74
N ASN A 49 12.08 -5.55 5.46
CA ASN A 49 11.70 -6.89 5.00
C ASN A 49 12.76 -7.93 5.40
N ILE A 50 12.44 -8.76 6.37
CA ILE A 50 13.26 -9.91 6.85
C ILE A 50 12.35 -11.12 7.07
N PRO A 51 12.86 -12.35 6.98
CA PRO A 51 12.07 -13.56 7.25
C PRO A 51 11.47 -13.59 8.66
N GLU A 52 12.18 -13.09 9.65
CA GLU A 52 11.72 -13.04 11.04
C GLU A 52 10.47 -12.17 11.22
N TRP A 53 10.28 -11.15 10.36
CA TRP A 53 9.07 -10.36 10.32
C TRP A 53 7.85 -11.24 9.95
N VAL A 54 8.02 -12.09 8.92
CA VAL A 54 6.99 -13.04 8.46
C VAL A 54 6.68 -14.07 9.56
N LEU A 55 7.71 -14.61 10.22
CA LEU A 55 7.56 -15.57 11.32
C LEU A 55 6.88 -14.93 12.54
N LEU A 56 7.15 -13.64 12.82
CA LEU A 56 6.49 -12.89 13.89
C LEU A 56 5.01 -12.65 13.57
N GLU A 57 4.66 -12.32 12.32
CA GLU A 57 3.27 -12.15 11.90
C GLU A 57 2.46 -13.44 12.13
N TYR A 58 3.00 -14.58 11.69
CA TYR A 58 2.35 -15.88 11.95
C TYR A 58 2.34 -16.25 13.43
N GLY A 59 3.42 -15.97 14.16
CA GLY A 59 3.50 -16.21 15.59
C GLY A 59 2.46 -15.41 16.38
N CYS A 60 2.29 -14.12 16.06
CA CYS A 60 1.23 -13.28 16.64
C CYS A 60 -0.16 -13.84 16.31
N ALA A 61 -0.40 -14.24 15.07
CA ALA A 61 -1.67 -14.80 14.64
C ALA A 61 -2.02 -16.09 15.40
N LEU A 62 -1.06 -17.00 15.58
CA LEU A 62 -1.24 -18.25 16.33
C LEU A 62 -1.41 -18.00 17.84
N ALA A 63 -0.74 -17.00 18.40
CA ALA A 63 -0.86 -16.61 19.80
C ALA A 63 -2.12 -15.79 20.11
N GLY A 64 -2.91 -15.41 19.10
CA GLY A 64 -4.06 -14.53 19.27
C GLY A 64 -3.67 -13.10 19.65
N LEU A 65 -2.47 -12.66 19.27
CA LEU A 65 -1.97 -11.30 19.46
C LEU A 65 -2.22 -10.45 18.22
N VAL A 66 -2.14 -9.13 18.39
CA VAL A 66 -2.27 -8.18 17.30
C VAL A 66 -0.90 -7.64 16.93
N ILE A 67 -0.43 -7.90 15.72
CA ILE A 67 0.79 -7.26 15.22
C ILE A 67 0.52 -5.80 14.86
N VAL A 68 1.36 -4.88 15.35
CA VAL A 68 1.33 -3.45 15.03
C VAL A 68 2.47 -3.16 14.08
N THR A 69 2.15 -2.75 12.86
CA THR A 69 3.17 -2.52 11.86
C THR A 69 3.74 -1.10 11.98
N VAL A 70 5.07 -0.99 12.02
CA VAL A 70 5.76 0.29 12.13
C VAL A 70 6.66 0.50 10.91
N ASN A 71 6.51 1.63 10.24
CA ASN A 71 7.32 1.97 9.07
C ASN A 71 8.80 2.16 9.47
N PRO A 72 9.76 1.44 8.83
CA PRO A 72 11.19 1.56 9.13
C PRO A 72 11.77 2.98 8.93
N ALA A 73 11.10 3.81 8.13
CA ALA A 73 11.51 5.18 7.88
C ALA A 73 11.07 6.17 8.98
N TYR A 74 10.19 5.75 9.89
CA TYR A 74 9.68 6.62 10.95
C TYR A 74 10.80 7.11 11.88
N ARG A 75 10.63 8.36 12.35
CA ARG A 75 11.50 8.99 13.33
C ARG A 75 10.89 8.88 14.73
N ALA A 76 11.61 9.33 15.73
CA ALA A 76 11.26 9.17 17.14
C ALA A 76 9.81 9.56 17.46
N ASP A 77 9.35 10.74 17.02
CA ASP A 77 7.99 11.23 17.33
C ASP A 77 6.90 10.35 16.69
N GLU A 78 7.13 9.88 15.46
CA GLU A 78 6.19 9.00 14.75
C GLU A 78 6.12 7.62 15.41
N VAL A 79 7.28 7.07 15.80
CA VAL A 79 7.36 5.79 16.52
C VAL A 79 6.71 5.92 17.90
N HIS A 80 7.00 6.99 18.64
CA HIS A 80 6.37 7.27 19.93
C HIS A 80 4.85 7.32 19.83
N TYR A 81 4.34 8.02 18.80
CA TYR A 81 2.91 8.08 18.54
C TYR A 81 2.31 6.69 18.30
N VAL A 82 2.91 5.89 17.41
CA VAL A 82 2.41 4.54 17.10
C VAL A 82 2.43 3.64 18.32
N LEU A 83 3.51 3.60 19.09
CA LEU A 83 3.63 2.76 20.28
C LEU A 83 2.61 3.16 21.37
N THR A 84 2.41 4.45 21.58
CA THR A 84 1.49 4.96 22.58
C THR A 84 0.04 4.77 22.18
N GLN A 85 -0.32 5.14 20.94
CA GLN A 85 -1.69 5.06 20.45
C GLN A 85 -2.16 3.61 20.32
N SER A 86 -1.29 2.70 19.85
CA SER A 86 -1.59 1.27 19.77
C SER A 86 -1.61 0.58 21.12
N LYS A 87 -1.10 1.22 22.17
CA LYS A 87 -0.86 0.59 23.49
C LYS A 87 -0.05 -0.70 23.32
N ALA A 88 1.02 -0.64 22.53
CA ALA A 88 1.87 -1.79 22.26
C ALA A 88 2.54 -2.27 23.56
N ALA A 89 2.34 -3.55 23.90
CA ALA A 89 2.93 -4.19 25.08
C ALA A 89 4.37 -4.63 24.85
N GLY A 90 4.76 -4.86 23.59
CA GLY A 90 6.09 -5.25 23.17
C GLY A 90 6.49 -4.59 21.86
N LEU A 91 7.80 -4.45 21.65
CA LEU A 91 8.37 -3.96 20.39
C LEU A 91 9.47 -4.91 19.93
N PHE A 92 9.32 -5.44 18.72
CA PHE A 92 10.38 -6.13 17.99
C PHE A 92 11.06 -5.15 17.04
N VAL A 93 12.40 -5.08 17.10
CA VAL A 93 13.16 -4.05 16.38
C VAL A 93 14.46 -4.59 15.82
N VAL A 94 14.84 -4.19 14.59
CA VAL A 94 16.21 -4.37 14.07
C VAL A 94 17.14 -3.29 14.65
N PRO A 95 18.45 -3.57 14.80
CA PRO A 95 19.38 -2.57 15.34
C PRO A 95 19.40 -1.26 14.57
N ASP A 96 19.48 -1.34 13.25
CA ASP A 96 19.49 -0.19 12.35
C ASP A 96 19.00 -0.59 10.94
N PHE A 97 18.58 0.40 10.14
CA PHE A 97 18.28 0.22 8.72
C PHE A 97 18.49 1.53 7.96
N ARG A 98 19.32 1.52 6.91
CA ARG A 98 19.59 2.68 6.04
C ARG A 98 19.93 3.96 6.82
N GLY A 99 20.76 3.82 7.85
CA GLY A 99 21.20 4.94 8.71
C GLY A 99 20.17 5.41 9.73
N ASN A 100 19.03 4.73 9.88
CA ASN A 100 18.10 4.95 10.98
C ASN A 100 18.50 4.04 12.16
N PRO A 101 18.98 4.58 13.31
CA PRO A 101 19.43 3.80 14.46
C PRO A 101 18.24 3.33 15.32
N MET A 102 17.43 2.43 14.77
CA MET A 102 16.10 2.08 15.27
C MET A 102 16.11 1.58 16.72
N LEU A 103 17.06 0.73 17.09
CA LEU A 103 17.18 0.22 18.47
C LEU A 103 17.49 1.35 19.46
N SER A 104 18.41 2.25 19.13
CA SER A 104 18.77 3.39 20.00
C SER A 104 17.55 4.28 20.24
N VAL A 105 16.83 4.61 19.15
CA VAL A 105 15.59 5.40 19.22
C VAL A 105 14.53 4.67 20.07
N ALA A 106 14.34 3.36 19.88
CA ALA A 106 13.38 2.58 20.67
C ALA A 106 13.72 2.60 22.18
N GLN A 107 15.01 2.46 22.53
CA GLN A 107 15.47 2.52 23.90
C GLN A 107 15.27 3.90 24.55
N GLU A 108 15.47 4.97 23.81
CA GLU A 108 15.23 6.35 24.27
C GLU A 108 13.73 6.63 24.51
N LEU A 109 12.86 6.05 23.67
CA LEU A 109 11.41 6.20 23.77
C LEU A 109 10.77 5.35 24.86
N HIS A 110 11.37 4.20 25.20
CA HIS A 110 10.79 3.23 26.11
C HIS A 110 10.27 3.81 27.42
N PRO A 111 11.01 4.70 28.15
CA PRO A 111 10.52 5.28 29.39
C PRO A 111 9.25 6.14 29.23
N ASN A 112 8.95 6.58 28.01
CA ASN A 112 7.81 7.44 27.67
C ASN A 112 6.64 6.66 27.06
N CYS A 113 6.74 5.33 26.92
CA CYS A 113 5.70 4.44 26.39
C CYS A 113 5.18 3.55 27.53
N PRO A 114 4.15 3.95 28.27
CA PRO A 114 3.78 3.32 29.55
C PRO A 114 3.32 1.85 29.42
N GLU A 115 2.77 1.47 28.28
CA GLU A 115 2.30 0.10 28.02
C GLU A 115 3.43 -0.81 27.51
N LEU A 116 4.54 -0.24 27.01
CA LEU A 116 5.64 -0.98 26.43
C LEU A 116 6.49 -1.63 27.56
N ARG A 117 6.38 -2.95 27.70
CA ARG A 117 7.08 -3.69 28.73
C ARG A 117 8.47 -4.17 28.31
N GLU A 118 8.63 -4.46 27.02
CA GLU A 118 9.84 -5.09 26.51
C GLU A 118 10.19 -4.63 25.08
N ILE A 119 11.49 -4.54 24.82
CA ILE A 119 12.06 -4.37 23.48
C ILE A 119 12.86 -5.63 23.15
N THR A 120 12.40 -6.37 22.13
CA THR A 120 13.06 -7.59 21.62
C THR A 120 13.80 -7.27 20.33
N ARG A 121 15.05 -7.72 20.23
CA ARG A 121 15.92 -7.47 19.07
C ARG A 121 15.84 -8.63 18.08
N PHE A 122 15.70 -8.32 16.80
CA PHE A 122 15.69 -9.36 15.76
C PHE A 122 17.03 -10.07 15.58
N ASP A 123 18.15 -9.42 15.86
CA ASP A 123 19.47 -10.07 15.86
C ASP A 123 19.70 -11.02 17.05
N GLN A 124 18.73 -11.11 17.99
CA GLN A 124 18.66 -12.08 19.07
C GLN A 124 17.45 -13.03 18.90
N TRP A 125 17.00 -13.24 17.67
CA TRP A 125 15.79 -14.02 17.37
C TRP A 125 15.84 -15.46 17.90
N ALA A 126 16.98 -16.13 17.75
CA ALA A 126 17.16 -17.50 18.26
C ALA A 126 17.00 -17.60 19.78
N ASP A 127 17.55 -16.63 20.52
CA ASP A 127 17.42 -16.55 21.98
C ASP A 127 15.98 -16.31 22.39
N PHE A 128 15.27 -15.43 21.65
CA PHE A 128 13.84 -15.19 21.87
C PHE A 128 13.02 -16.47 21.64
N LEU A 129 13.21 -17.17 20.53
CA LEU A 129 12.50 -18.43 20.24
C LEU A 129 12.76 -19.51 21.31
N ALA A 130 13.98 -19.55 21.89
CA ALA A 130 14.35 -20.50 22.94
C ALA A 130 13.59 -20.27 24.26
N THR A 131 12.92 -19.16 24.45
CA THR A 131 12.12 -18.89 25.67
C THR A 131 10.73 -19.53 25.63
N GLY A 132 10.26 -19.99 24.48
CA GLY A 132 8.96 -20.65 24.35
C GLY A 132 8.96 -22.05 24.97
N ASP A 133 7.99 -22.33 25.84
CA ASP A 133 7.77 -23.66 26.36
C ASP A 133 7.03 -24.53 25.33
N PRO A 134 7.64 -25.63 24.84
CA PRO A 134 7.00 -26.51 23.84
C PRO A 134 5.64 -27.09 24.28
N GLU A 135 5.42 -27.21 25.59
CA GLU A 135 4.18 -27.75 26.16
C GLU A 135 3.06 -26.70 26.27
N THR A 136 3.36 -25.42 26.02
CA THR A 136 2.33 -24.37 26.03
C THR A 136 1.33 -24.61 24.91
N GLU A 137 0.05 -24.79 25.29
CA GLU A 137 -1.05 -24.88 24.31
C GLU A 137 -1.29 -23.52 23.66
N LEU A 138 -1.46 -23.53 22.35
CA LEU A 138 -1.83 -22.32 21.60
C LEU A 138 -3.33 -22.03 21.79
N PRO A 139 -3.72 -20.76 21.96
CA PRO A 139 -5.13 -20.40 22.16
C PRO A 139 -5.97 -20.67 20.90
N VAL A 140 -7.24 -20.90 21.12
CA VAL A 140 -8.21 -20.89 20.02
C VAL A 140 -8.42 -19.43 19.57
N VAL A 141 -8.27 -19.20 18.27
CA VAL A 141 -8.45 -17.88 17.63
C VAL A 141 -9.67 -17.94 16.73
N ASP A 142 -10.57 -16.97 16.88
CA ASP A 142 -11.76 -16.84 16.01
C ASP A 142 -11.39 -16.08 14.72
N PRO A 143 -11.94 -16.45 13.56
CA PRO A 143 -11.76 -15.70 12.31
C PRO A 143 -12.14 -14.21 12.40
N GLY A 144 -13.00 -13.84 13.34
CA GLY A 144 -13.37 -12.46 13.62
C GLY A 144 -12.41 -11.74 14.58
N ASP A 145 -11.50 -12.46 15.27
CA ASP A 145 -10.56 -11.82 16.18
C ASP A 145 -9.63 -10.85 15.40
N PRO A 146 -9.28 -9.68 15.99
CA PRO A 146 -8.31 -8.78 15.40
C PRO A 146 -6.92 -9.41 15.41
N VAL A 147 -6.12 -9.15 14.37
CA VAL A 147 -4.78 -9.72 14.22
C VAL A 147 -3.73 -8.69 13.78
N MET A 148 -4.16 -7.60 13.16
CA MET A 148 -3.23 -6.58 12.68
C MET A 148 -3.76 -5.18 12.95
N LEU A 149 -2.89 -4.30 13.42
CA LEU A 149 -3.12 -2.86 13.52
C LEU A 149 -2.20 -2.16 12.53
N GLN A 150 -2.79 -1.70 11.44
CA GLN A 150 -2.08 -1.11 10.32
C GLN A 150 -2.31 0.40 10.29
N TYR A 151 -1.23 1.17 10.44
CA TYR A 151 -1.32 2.63 10.39
C TYR A 151 -1.41 3.14 8.96
N THR A 152 -2.39 4.02 8.71
CA THR A 152 -2.59 4.70 7.44
C THR A 152 -1.96 6.09 7.49
N SER A 153 -1.37 6.53 6.39
CA SER A 153 -0.92 7.92 6.25
C SER A 153 -2.13 8.82 6.03
N GLY A 154 -2.75 9.28 7.13
CA GLY A 154 -3.89 10.18 7.06
C GLY A 154 -3.55 11.49 6.34
N THR A 155 -4.47 11.97 5.50
CA THR A 155 -4.37 13.28 4.83
C THR A 155 -4.69 14.46 5.75
N THR A 156 -5.09 14.20 7.01
CA THR A 156 -5.65 15.21 7.92
C THR A 156 -4.99 15.26 9.29
N GLY A 157 -3.75 14.76 9.44
CA GLY A 157 -3.08 14.80 10.75
C GLY A 157 -2.34 13.50 11.08
N PHE A 158 -2.44 13.05 12.33
CA PHE A 158 -1.78 11.83 12.80
C PHE A 158 -2.33 10.57 12.10
N PRO A 159 -1.46 9.57 11.85
CA PRO A 159 -1.87 8.29 11.27
C PRO A 159 -2.95 7.61 12.11
N LYS A 160 -3.93 6.97 11.43
CA LYS A 160 -4.98 6.19 12.09
C LYS A 160 -4.66 4.70 11.99
N GLY A 161 -4.82 3.97 13.08
CA GLY A 161 -4.61 2.54 13.13
C GLY A 161 -5.86 1.77 12.70
N ALA A 162 -5.90 1.23 11.48
CA ALA A 162 -6.97 0.35 11.02
C ALA A 162 -6.85 -1.01 11.68
N PHE A 163 -7.93 -1.46 12.36
CA PHE A 163 -7.96 -2.67 13.16
C PHE A 163 -8.52 -3.83 12.35
N LEU A 164 -7.62 -4.68 11.82
CA LEU A 164 -7.91 -5.70 10.84
C LEU A 164 -8.02 -7.08 11.50
N HIS A 165 -8.90 -7.93 10.96
CA HIS A 165 -9.20 -9.25 11.49
C HIS A 165 -8.80 -10.39 10.55
N HIS A 166 -8.63 -11.60 11.08
CA HIS A 166 -8.16 -12.77 10.32
C HIS A 166 -8.99 -13.05 9.06
N ARG A 167 -10.34 -13.06 9.17
CA ARG A 167 -11.24 -13.35 8.05
C ARG A 167 -11.04 -12.36 6.90
N GLY A 168 -10.95 -11.06 7.22
CA GLY A 168 -10.75 -10.01 6.22
C GLY A 168 -9.44 -10.20 5.47
N LEU A 169 -8.34 -10.25 6.21
CA LEU A 169 -7.00 -10.35 5.65
C LEU A 169 -6.80 -11.65 4.85
N HIS A 170 -7.13 -12.81 5.43
CA HIS A 170 -6.89 -14.10 4.80
C HIS A 170 -7.69 -14.29 3.51
N ASN A 171 -9.01 -14.03 3.54
CA ASN A 171 -9.86 -14.20 2.36
C ASN A 171 -9.49 -13.20 1.27
N ASN A 172 -9.18 -11.97 1.65
CA ASN A 172 -8.77 -10.94 0.69
C ASN A 172 -7.47 -11.32 -0.02
N ALA A 173 -6.47 -11.76 0.74
CA ALA A 173 -5.18 -12.22 0.23
C ALA A 173 -5.31 -13.46 -0.69
N HIS A 174 -6.17 -14.42 -0.31
CA HIS A 174 -6.48 -15.58 -1.14
C HIS A 174 -7.06 -15.17 -2.49
N HIS A 175 -8.12 -14.36 -2.48
CA HIS A 175 -8.77 -13.89 -3.71
C HIS A 175 -7.87 -13.00 -4.56
N PHE A 176 -6.96 -12.25 -3.95
CA PHE A 176 -6.00 -11.42 -4.65
C PHE A 176 -5.06 -12.27 -5.53
N LEU A 177 -4.35 -13.24 -4.95
CA LEU A 177 -3.44 -14.09 -5.72
C LEU A 177 -4.17 -15.02 -6.70
N ASP A 178 -5.37 -15.50 -6.35
CA ASP A 178 -6.23 -16.24 -7.26
C ASP A 178 -6.56 -15.41 -8.51
N ARG A 179 -6.93 -14.14 -8.34
CA ARG A 179 -7.23 -13.22 -9.45
C ARG A 179 -6.00 -12.86 -10.29
N MET A 180 -4.81 -12.83 -9.69
CA MET A 180 -3.55 -12.72 -10.43
C MET A 180 -3.19 -13.97 -11.23
N GLY A 181 -3.82 -15.11 -10.97
CA GLY A 181 -3.47 -16.40 -11.54
C GLY A 181 -2.25 -17.07 -10.88
N LEU A 182 -1.82 -16.58 -9.71
CA LEU A 182 -0.70 -17.13 -8.93
C LEU A 182 -1.20 -18.15 -7.91
N ILE A 183 -1.53 -19.33 -8.41
CA ILE A 183 -2.09 -20.44 -7.63
C ILE A 183 -1.02 -21.47 -7.26
N ASP A 184 -1.44 -22.50 -6.53
CA ASP A 184 -0.64 -23.55 -5.87
C ASP A 184 0.72 -23.84 -6.51
N GLY A 185 1.78 -23.51 -5.79
CA GLY A 185 3.16 -23.78 -6.18
C GLY A 185 3.86 -22.66 -6.95
N ALA A 186 3.21 -21.54 -7.21
CA ALA A 186 3.84 -20.36 -7.79
C ALA A 186 4.93 -19.78 -6.89
N VAL A 187 5.89 -19.08 -7.47
CA VAL A 187 6.91 -18.30 -6.77
C VAL A 187 6.54 -16.82 -6.85
N TYR A 188 6.26 -16.23 -5.71
CA TYR A 188 5.93 -14.80 -5.59
C TYR A 188 7.15 -14.02 -5.09
N VAL A 189 7.62 -13.06 -5.88
CA VAL A 189 8.73 -12.17 -5.49
C VAL A 189 8.14 -10.93 -4.80
N ASN A 190 8.23 -10.90 -3.49
CA ASN A 190 7.64 -9.81 -2.70
C ASN A 190 8.58 -8.62 -2.59
N THR A 191 8.31 -7.61 -3.39
CA THR A 191 9.02 -6.33 -3.38
C THR A 191 8.37 -5.29 -2.48
N MET A 192 7.13 -5.56 -2.04
CA MET A 192 6.37 -4.61 -1.23
C MET A 192 6.79 -4.65 0.24
N PRO A 193 6.77 -3.50 0.93
CA PRO A 193 7.14 -3.44 2.34
C PRO A 193 6.21 -4.27 3.23
N LEU A 194 6.77 -5.06 4.14
CA LEU A 194 6.00 -5.88 5.08
C LEU A 194 5.23 -5.05 6.10
N PHE A 195 5.68 -3.83 6.40
CA PHE A 195 4.92 -2.92 7.27
C PHE A 195 3.65 -2.36 6.61
N HIS A 196 3.41 -2.65 5.34
CA HIS A 196 2.22 -2.25 4.58
C HIS A 196 1.43 -3.49 4.16
N THR A 197 0.09 -3.40 4.12
CA THR A 197 -0.79 -4.53 3.75
C THR A 197 -0.49 -5.14 2.36
N ALA A 198 0.13 -4.39 1.44
CA ALA A 198 0.59 -4.95 0.17
C ALA A 198 1.69 -6.01 0.36
N GLY A 199 2.57 -5.85 1.35
CA GLY A 199 3.59 -6.85 1.69
C GLY A 199 3.06 -7.92 2.62
N SER A 200 2.52 -7.54 3.78
CA SER A 200 2.03 -8.46 4.81
C SER A 200 0.78 -9.24 4.36
N ALA A 201 -0.30 -8.56 4.01
CA ALA A 201 -1.53 -9.26 3.65
C ALA A 201 -1.44 -9.87 2.24
N MET A 202 -1.28 -9.04 1.19
CA MET A 202 -1.29 -9.55 -0.19
C MET A 202 -0.16 -10.54 -0.46
N GLY A 203 1.08 -10.23 0.00
CA GLY A 203 2.25 -11.09 -0.15
C GLY A 203 2.26 -12.25 0.83
N VAL A 204 2.45 -11.99 2.13
CA VAL A 204 2.66 -13.03 3.16
C VAL A 204 1.45 -13.95 3.28
N LEU A 205 0.28 -13.40 3.58
CA LEU A 205 -0.93 -14.22 3.77
C LEU A 205 -1.44 -14.80 2.45
N GLY A 206 -1.25 -14.10 1.32
CA GLY A 206 -1.60 -14.62 0.00
C GLY A 206 -0.78 -15.85 -0.35
N CYS A 207 0.54 -15.81 -0.17
CA CYS A 207 1.41 -16.95 -0.40
C CYS A 207 1.07 -18.15 0.49
N LEU A 208 0.71 -17.91 1.76
CA LEU A 208 0.25 -18.97 2.65
C LEU A 208 -1.07 -19.57 2.14
N ALA A 209 -2.05 -18.74 1.81
CA ALA A 209 -3.38 -19.17 1.37
C ALA A 209 -3.35 -20.00 0.07
N GLN A 210 -2.48 -19.61 -0.87
CA GLN A 210 -2.28 -20.28 -2.16
C GLN A 210 -1.15 -21.32 -2.14
N LYS A 211 -0.49 -21.52 -1.00
CA LYS A 211 0.66 -22.43 -0.84
C LYS A 211 1.79 -22.12 -1.81
N ASN A 212 2.04 -20.85 -2.08
CA ASN A 212 3.10 -20.35 -2.94
C ASN A 212 4.42 -20.22 -2.17
N THR A 213 5.54 -20.27 -2.89
CA THR A 213 6.84 -19.88 -2.36
C THR A 213 6.94 -18.35 -2.39
N MET A 214 7.28 -17.72 -1.27
CA MET A 214 7.53 -16.28 -1.20
C MET A 214 9.04 -16.00 -1.16
N VAL A 215 9.53 -15.14 -2.04
CA VAL A 215 10.87 -14.55 -1.95
C VAL A 215 10.72 -13.17 -1.32
N VAL A 216 11.21 -13.01 -0.07
CA VAL A 216 11.15 -11.74 0.65
C VAL A 216 12.32 -10.87 0.22
N VAL A 217 12.07 -9.87 -0.60
CA VAL A 217 13.09 -8.92 -1.06
C VAL A 217 13.37 -7.91 0.06
N GLU A 218 14.61 -7.89 0.56
CA GLU A 218 15.02 -7.02 1.69
C GLU A 218 14.72 -5.55 1.40
N ALA A 219 15.08 -5.10 0.21
CA ALA A 219 14.82 -3.75 -0.27
C ALA A 219 14.75 -3.73 -1.80
N PHE A 220 13.83 -2.97 -2.34
CA PHE A 220 13.71 -2.84 -3.78
C PHE A 220 14.97 -2.18 -4.39
N GLU A 221 15.55 -2.89 -5.34
CA GLU A 221 16.55 -2.44 -6.31
C GLU A 221 16.24 -3.18 -7.62
N PRO A 222 16.05 -2.48 -8.76
CA PRO A 222 15.48 -3.08 -9.96
C PRO A 222 16.31 -4.25 -10.52
N GLY A 223 17.64 -4.11 -10.59
CA GLY A 223 18.52 -5.18 -11.09
C GLY A 223 18.53 -6.39 -10.16
N PHE A 224 18.46 -6.17 -8.86
CA PHE A 224 18.38 -7.25 -7.89
C PHE A 224 17.05 -8.01 -7.95
N VAL A 225 15.93 -7.30 -8.13
CA VAL A 225 14.62 -7.95 -8.31
C VAL A 225 14.60 -8.81 -9.58
N LEU A 226 15.16 -8.31 -10.69
CA LEU A 226 15.31 -9.07 -11.94
C LEU A 226 16.14 -10.35 -11.71
N GLU A 227 17.27 -10.26 -11.02
CA GLU A 227 18.10 -11.42 -10.63
C GLU A 227 17.32 -12.45 -9.81
N LEU A 228 16.52 -12.02 -8.84
CA LEU A 228 15.71 -12.93 -8.02
C LEU A 228 14.61 -13.61 -8.82
N ILE A 229 13.96 -12.90 -9.77
CA ILE A 229 12.96 -13.49 -10.67
C ILE A 229 13.61 -14.60 -11.52
N GLU A 230 14.76 -14.33 -12.11
CA GLU A 230 15.47 -15.32 -12.93
C GLU A 230 15.95 -16.52 -12.11
N THR A 231 16.57 -16.27 -10.94
CA THR A 231 17.16 -17.29 -10.09
C THR A 231 16.12 -18.25 -9.54
N TYR A 232 15.01 -17.73 -9.04
CA TYR A 232 13.97 -18.53 -8.40
C TYR A 232 12.80 -18.87 -9.33
N LYS A 233 12.90 -18.49 -10.61
CA LYS A 233 11.80 -18.66 -11.59
C LYS A 233 10.50 -18.01 -11.08
N GLY A 234 10.61 -16.75 -10.65
CA GLY A 234 9.50 -15.97 -10.13
C GLY A 234 8.32 -15.93 -11.10
N ASN A 235 7.14 -16.26 -10.59
CA ASN A 235 5.91 -16.28 -11.41
C ASN A 235 5.18 -14.94 -11.37
N GLY A 236 5.38 -14.14 -10.32
CA GLY A 236 4.75 -12.84 -10.25
C GLY A 236 5.19 -11.98 -9.09
N MET A 237 4.81 -10.71 -9.19
CA MET A 237 5.09 -9.69 -8.19
C MET A 237 4.04 -8.58 -8.22
N VAL A 238 4.02 -7.80 -7.17
CA VAL A 238 3.34 -6.49 -7.12
C VAL A 238 4.40 -5.39 -7.10
N GLY A 239 4.20 -4.34 -7.86
CA GLY A 239 5.03 -3.15 -7.80
C GLY A 239 4.20 -1.89 -8.03
N VAL A 240 4.53 -0.81 -7.34
CA VAL A 240 3.97 0.51 -7.71
C VAL A 240 4.53 0.95 -9.06
N PRO A 241 3.85 1.83 -9.83
CA PRO A 241 4.27 2.19 -11.18
C PRO A 241 5.74 2.61 -11.28
N THR A 242 6.25 3.41 -10.34
CA THR A 242 7.65 3.86 -10.33
C THR A 242 8.65 2.70 -10.19
N MET A 243 8.33 1.66 -9.43
CA MET A 243 9.17 0.46 -9.32
C MET A 243 9.21 -0.31 -10.65
N LEU A 244 8.06 -0.48 -11.28
CA LEU A 244 7.94 -1.21 -12.54
C LEU A 244 8.63 -0.46 -13.69
N ILE A 245 8.50 0.87 -13.74
CA ILE A 245 9.24 1.71 -14.70
C ILE A 245 10.75 1.55 -14.50
N ALA A 246 11.23 1.65 -13.25
CA ALA A 246 12.65 1.47 -12.95
C ALA A 246 13.18 0.08 -13.37
N MET A 247 12.34 -0.97 -13.30
CA MET A 247 12.73 -2.30 -13.80
C MET A 247 12.86 -2.33 -15.33
N ILE A 248 11.92 -1.74 -16.07
CA ILE A 248 11.97 -1.67 -17.54
C ILE A 248 13.21 -0.88 -18.00
N GLU A 249 13.50 0.23 -17.34
CA GLU A 249 14.64 1.10 -17.68
C GLU A 249 16.00 0.52 -17.27
N HIS A 250 16.02 -0.51 -16.42
CA HIS A 250 17.26 -1.11 -15.97
C HIS A 250 17.94 -1.93 -17.10
N SER A 251 19.25 -1.76 -17.27
CA SER A 251 20.04 -2.39 -18.34
C SER A 251 19.95 -3.93 -18.36
N ALA A 252 19.71 -4.56 -17.21
CA ALA A 252 19.55 -6.00 -17.12
C ALA A 252 18.17 -6.49 -17.63
N PHE A 253 17.16 -5.63 -17.76
CA PHE A 253 15.81 -6.05 -18.13
C PHE A 253 15.76 -6.87 -19.42
N SER A 254 16.41 -6.40 -20.47
CA SER A 254 16.44 -7.06 -21.77
C SER A 254 17.25 -8.36 -21.83
N THR A 255 18.07 -8.65 -20.82
CA THR A 255 18.95 -9.83 -20.75
C THR A 255 18.52 -10.85 -19.70
N THR A 256 17.61 -10.49 -18.79
CA THR A 256 17.07 -11.37 -17.75
C THR A 256 16.04 -12.35 -18.34
N ASP A 257 16.11 -13.63 -17.99
CA ASP A 257 15.07 -14.61 -18.33
C ASP A 257 13.81 -14.41 -17.49
N LEU A 258 12.84 -13.68 -18.03
CA LEU A 258 11.53 -13.43 -17.44
C LEU A 258 10.44 -14.41 -17.89
N SER A 259 10.78 -15.48 -18.60
CA SER A 259 9.82 -16.44 -19.17
C SER A 259 8.97 -17.19 -18.13
N SER A 260 9.41 -17.21 -16.87
CA SER A 260 8.63 -17.78 -15.76
C SER A 260 7.51 -16.88 -15.25
N VAL A 261 7.56 -15.58 -15.56
CA VAL A 261 6.55 -14.62 -15.08
C VAL A 261 5.21 -14.90 -15.74
N SER A 262 4.17 -15.07 -14.94
CA SER A 262 2.79 -15.37 -15.37
C SER A 262 1.77 -14.33 -14.91
N GLY A 263 2.18 -13.34 -14.11
CA GLY A 263 1.31 -12.27 -13.67
C GLY A 263 2.06 -11.12 -12.99
N ILE A 264 1.77 -9.90 -13.39
CA ILE A 264 2.25 -8.66 -12.77
C ILE A 264 1.04 -7.87 -12.27
N CYS A 265 1.17 -7.25 -11.11
CA CYS A 265 0.13 -6.40 -10.58
C CYS A 265 0.70 -5.03 -10.17
N SER A 266 -0.05 -3.99 -10.42
CA SER A 266 0.24 -2.63 -9.95
C SER A 266 -1.00 -1.97 -9.35
N GLY A 267 -0.79 -0.94 -8.57
CA GLY A 267 -1.87 -0.18 -7.94
C GLY A 267 -1.35 0.81 -6.90
N GLY A 268 -2.25 1.33 -6.09
CA GLY A 268 -1.94 2.32 -5.06
C GLY A 268 -1.77 3.76 -5.58
N SER A 269 -1.54 3.93 -6.87
CA SER A 269 -1.53 5.20 -7.61
C SER A 269 -2.00 4.96 -9.04
N LEU A 270 -2.10 6.03 -9.83
CA LEU A 270 -2.42 5.93 -11.26
C LEU A 270 -1.40 5.04 -11.98
N VAL A 271 -1.88 4.06 -12.75
CA VAL A 271 -1.07 3.18 -13.58
C VAL A 271 -1.21 3.63 -15.04
N PRO A 272 -0.14 4.13 -15.68
CA PRO A 272 -0.20 4.57 -17.07
C PRO A 272 -0.50 3.41 -18.03
N GLU A 273 -1.34 3.65 -19.04
CA GLU A 273 -1.66 2.64 -20.06
C GLU A 273 -0.40 2.11 -20.76
N GLN A 274 0.55 3.00 -21.05
CA GLN A 274 1.80 2.61 -21.69
C GLN A 274 2.59 1.60 -20.85
N LEU A 275 2.54 1.70 -19.52
CA LEU A 275 3.18 0.73 -18.63
C LEU A 275 2.56 -0.66 -18.78
N VAL A 276 1.23 -0.75 -18.81
CA VAL A 276 0.51 -2.01 -19.04
C VAL A 276 0.90 -2.63 -20.38
N ARG A 277 0.86 -1.82 -21.47
CA ARG A 277 1.23 -2.28 -22.83
C ARG A 277 2.67 -2.77 -22.91
N THR A 278 3.60 -2.04 -22.30
CA THR A 278 5.03 -2.42 -22.33
C THR A 278 5.26 -3.72 -21.60
N PHE A 279 4.72 -3.89 -20.38
CA PHE A 279 4.90 -5.14 -19.64
C PHE A 279 4.29 -6.35 -20.35
N GLU A 280 3.06 -6.23 -20.88
CA GLU A 280 2.44 -7.34 -21.60
C GLU A 280 3.17 -7.69 -22.92
N ALA A 281 3.71 -6.69 -23.61
CA ALA A 281 4.46 -6.91 -24.84
C ALA A 281 5.86 -7.52 -24.60
N GLU A 282 6.60 -7.01 -23.61
CA GLU A 282 7.99 -7.41 -23.37
C GLU A 282 8.10 -8.73 -22.60
N ILE A 283 7.20 -8.97 -21.63
CA ILE A 283 7.23 -10.16 -20.79
C ILE A 283 6.29 -11.25 -21.33
N GLY A 284 5.21 -10.86 -22.00
CA GLY A 284 4.18 -11.80 -22.47
C GLY A 284 3.26 -12.32 -21.36
N ALA A 285 3.31 -11.71 -20.17
CA ALA A 285 2.49 -12.05 -19.03
C ALA A 285 1.38 -11.02 -18.81
N PRO A 286 0.16 -11.43 -18.38
CA PRO A 286 -0.91 -10.49 -18.14
C PRO A 286 -0.58 -9.53 -17.01
N PHE A 287 -0.93 -8.27 -17.22
CA PHE A 287 -0.88 -7.21 -16.22
C PHE A 287 -2.24 -7.07 -15.55
N THR A 288 -2.27 -6.78 -14.26
CA THR A 288 -3.50 -6.51 -13.51
C THR A 288 -3.36 -5.25 -12.69
N ILE A 289 -4.49 -4.58 -12.44
CA ILE A 289 -4.54 -3.37 -11.63
C ILE A 289 -5.40 -3.64 -10.41
N VAL A 290 -4.87 -3.28 -9.23
CA VAL A 290 -5.53 -3.46 -7.94
C VAL A 290 -5.87 -2.11 -7.32
N TYR A 291 -7.09 -2.02 -6.78
CA TYR A 291 -7.54 -0.89 -5.97
C TYR A 291 -7.98 -1.33 -4.60
N GLY A 292 -7.66 -0.52 -3.62
CA GLY A 292 -8.12 -0.67 -2.26
C GLY A 292 -7.44 0.26 -1.28
N GLN A 293 -7.77 0.04 -0.02
CA GLN A 293 -7.30 0.81 1.13
C GLN A 293 -6.99 -0.13 2.27
N THR A 294 -6.18 0.28 3.22
CA THR A 294 -5.87 -0.50 4.42
C THR A 294 -7.15 -0.94 5.14
N GLU A 295 -8.13 -0.07 5.20
CA GLU A 295 -9.45 -0.28 5.80
C GLU A 295 -10.26 -1.41 5.12
N CYS A 296 -9.81 -1.86 3.94
CA CYS A 296 -10.43 -2.93 3.13
C CYS A 296 -9.61 -4.25 3.12
N SER A 297 -8.61 -4.44 3.93
CA SER A 297 -7.80 -5.67 4.16
C SER A 297 -6.96 -6.22 2.97
N PRO A 298 -6.38 -5.51 2.00
CA PRO A 298 -6.62 -4.14 1.57
C PRO A 298 -7.41 -3.98 0.26
N VAL A 299 -7.83 -5.05 -0.44
CA VAL A 299 -8.32 -5.02 -1.83
C VAL A 299 -9.84 -4.98 -1.91
N ALA A 300 -10.40 -3.97 -2.59
CA ALA A 300 -11.83 -3.86 -2.87
C ALA A 300 -12.17 -4.29 -4.31
N SER A 301 -11.33 -3.94 -5.28
CA SER A 301 -11.52 -4.31 -6.69
C SER A 301 -10.20 -4.57 -7.40
N MET A 302 -10.26 -5.26 -8.52
CA MET A 302 -9.09 -5.61 -9.31
C MET A 302 -9.51 -5.98 -10.73
N THR A 303 -8.70 -5.63 -11.75
CA THR A 303 -8.84 -6.10 -13.11
C THR A 303 -8.50 -7.59 -13.21
N ARG A 304 -8.90 -8.22 -14.31
CA ARG A 304 -8.62 -9.65 -14.58
C ARG A 304 -7.47 -9.78 -15.58
N PRO A 305 -6.72 -10.89 -15.53
CA PRO A 305 -5.70 -11.19 -16.55
C PRO A 305 -6.24 -11.13 -17.99
N THR A 306 -7.51 -11.49 -18.17
CA THR A 306 -8.19 -11.56 -19.48
C THR A 306 -8.86 -10.28 -19.92
N ASP A 307 -8.86 -9.23 -19.10
CA ASP A 307 -9.46 -7.95 -19.46
C ASP A 307 -8.68 -7.29 -20.61
N SER A 308 -9.34 -6.46 -21.39
CA SER A 308 -8.69 -5.65 -22.43
C SER A 308 -7.68 -4.66 -21.81
N ILE A 309 -6.72 -4.20 -22.60
CA ILE A 309 -5.76 -3.20 -22.14
C ILE A 309 -6.49 -1.91 -21.73
N GLU A 310 -7.53 -1.53 -22.47
CA GLU A 310 -8.36 -0.38 -22.18
C GLU A 310 -9.07 -0.50 -20.83
N ASP A 311 -9.65 -1.67 -20.52
CA ASP A 311 -10.28 -1.93 -19.21
C ASP A 311 -9.23 -1.95 -18.10
N LYS A 312 -8.04 -2.53 -18.34
CA LYS A 312 -6.94 -2.55 -17.36
C LYS A 312 -6.41 -1.15 -17.07
N ALA A 313 -6.18 -0.33 -18.10
CA ALA A 313 -5.61 0.99 -17.93
C ALA A 313 -6.64 2.05 -17.49
N GLY A 314 -7.89 1.91 -17.95
CA GLY A 314 -8.95 2.89 -17.70
C GLY A 314 -9.77 2.66 -16.43
N THR A 315 -9.64 1.48 -15.78
CA THR A 315 -10.49 1.12 -14.64
C THR A 315 -9.68 0.47 -13.52
N ILE A 316 -10.30 0.39 -12.35
CA ILE A 316 -9.81 -0.43 -11.22
C ILE A 316 -10.42 -1.84 -11.25
N GLY A 317 -10.99 -2.25 -12.38
CA GLY A 317 -11.61 -3.55 -12.59
C GLY A 317 -12.96 -3.71 -11.91
N GLN A 318 -13.26 -4.96 -11.61
CA GLN A 318 -14.50 -5.39 -10.94
C GLN A 318 -14.23 -5.75 -9.48
N LEU A 319 -15.29 -5.72 -8.66
CA LEU A 319 -15.21 -6.06 -7.24
C LEU A 319 -14.57 -7.43 -6.99
N MET A 320 -13.89 -7.53 -5.85
CA MET A 320 -13.42 -8.82 -5.35
C MET A 320 -14.60 -9.74 -5.00
N PRO A 321 -14.41 -11.07 -4.99
CA PRO A 321 -15.48 -11.99 -4.61
C PRO A 321 -16.08 -11.64 -3.23
N HIS A 322 -17.40 -11.70 -3.10
CA HIS A 322 -18.13 -11.41 -1.85
C HIS A 322 -17.96 -9.98 -1.30
N VAL A 323 -17.55 -9.04 -2.13
CA VAL A 323 -17.53 -7.62 -1.85
C VAL A 323 -18.71 -6.96 -2.52
N GLU A 324 -19.42 -6.12 -1.80
CA GLU A 324 -20.47 -5.25 -2.31
C GLU A 324 -19.92 -3.84 -2.47
N ALA A 325 -20.34 -3.13 -3.52
CA ALA A 325 -20.09 -1.71 -3.67
C ALA A 325 -21.24 -0.99 -4.37
N ARG A 326 -21.31 0.29 -4.17
CA ARG A 326 -22.19 1.22 -4.90
C ARG A 326 -21.49 2.57 -5.04
N ILE A 327 -21.96 3.35 -5.98
CA ILE A 327 -21.57 4.74 -6.13
C ILE A 327 -22.70 5.58 -5.55
N VAL A 328 -22.36 6.47 -4.62
CA VAL A 328 -23.36 7.30 -3.91
C VAL A 328 -23.07 8.79 -4.11
N ASP A 329 -24.12 9.58 -4.05
CA ASP A 329 -23.96 11.03 -3.95
C ASP A 329 -23.37 11.38 -2.57
N PRO A 330 -22.24 12.13 -2.52
CA PRO A 330 -21.55 12.41 -1.24
C PRO A 330 -22.35 13.24 -0.24
N GLU A 331 -23.39 13.99 -0.70
CA GLU A 331 -24.20 14.84 0.17
C GLU A 331 -25.40 14.09 0.73
N THR A 332 -26.05 13.26 -0.10
CA THR A 332 -27.30 12.57 0.26
C THR A 332 -27.13 11.13 0.67
N ASN A 333 -25.97 10.52 0.39
CA ASN A 333 -25.67 9.08 0.54
C ASN A 333 -26.63 8.18 -0.27
N GLU A 334 -27.34 8.71 -1.25
CA GLU A 334 -28.20 7.94 -2.15
C GLU A 334 -27.40 7.39 -3.33
N ALA A 335 -27.74 6.17 -3.77
CA ALA A 335 -27.08 5.56 -4.92
C ALA A 335 -27.37 6.36 -6.20
N VAL A 336 -26.31 6.66 -6.97
CA VAL A 336 -26.44 7.36 -8.25
C VAL A 336 -26.65 6.37 -9.42
N PRO A 337 -27.19 6.81 -10.56
CA PRO A 337 -27.32 5.97 -11.75
C PRO A 337 -25.97 5.47 -12.28
N VAL A 338 -25.99 4.35 -13.02
CA VAL A 338 -24.82 3.79 -13.71
C VAL A 338 -24.16 4.85 -14.61
N GLY A 339 -22.85 4.98 -14.50
CA GLY A 339 -22.03 5.95 -15.23
C GLY A 339 -22.00 7.36 -14.65
N VAL A 340 -22.75 7.61 -13.57
CA VAL A 340 -22.71 8.91 -12.87
C VAL A 340 -21.63 8.85 -11.80
N VAL A 341 -20.82 9.91 -11.69
CA VAL A 341 -19.77 10.05 -10.68
C VAL A 341 -20.37 10.31 -9.30
N GLY A 342 -19.84 9.61 -8.30
CA GLY A 342 -20.17 9.79 -6.89
C GLY A 342 -19.09 9.15 -6.03
N GLU A 343 -19.29 9.06 -4.71
CA GLU A 343 -18.35 8.39 -3.81
C GLU A 343 -18.47 6.87 -3.97
N PHE A 344 -17.33 6.20 -4.09
CA PHE A 344 -17.26 4.74 -4.03
C PHE A 344 -17.38 4.28 -2.58
N VAL A 345 -18.44 3.54 -2.28
CA VAL A 345 -18.64 2.92 -0.95
C VAL A 345 -18.69 1.42 -1.09
N THR A 346 -18.10 0.72 -0.11
CA THR A 346 -17.95 -0.74 -0.16
C THR A 346 -18.35 -1.39 1.16
N ARG A 347 -18.83 -2.65 1.08
CA ARG A 347 -19.25 -3.45 2.23
C ARG A 347 -18.90 -4.92 2.03
N GLY A 348 -18.55 -5.61 3.10
CA GLY A 348 -18.28 -7.05 3.06
C GLY A 348 -17.29 -7.52 4.12
N TYR A 349 -16.86 -8.78 3.97
CA TYR A 349 -15.93 -9.45 4.89
C TYR A 349 -14.57 -8.75 5.03
N HIS A 350 -14.20 -7.93 4.07
CA HIS A 350 -12.90 -7.29 3.93
C HIS A 350 -12.76 -6.01 4.75
N LEU A 351 -13.83 -5.48 5.34
CA LEU A 351 -13.76 -4.25 6.11
C LEU A 351 -13.06 -4.45 7.45
N MET A 352 -12.32 -3.45 7.88
CA MET A 352 -11.75 -3.36 9.23
C MET A 352 -12.86 -3.36 10.31
N HIS A 353 -12.51 -3.67 11.55
CA HIS A 353 -13.41 -3.43 12.69
C HIS A 353 -13.67 -1.93 12.96
N GLY A 354 -12.76 -1.08 12.53
CA GLY A 354 -12.73 0.35 12.74
C GLY A 354 -11.31 0.84 13.00
N TYR A 355 -11.16 2.10 13.30
CA TYR A 355 -9.88 2.65 13.76
C TYR A 355 -9.74 2.42 15.28
N PHE A 356 -8.59 1.85 15.67
CA PHE A 356 -8.33 1.46 17.06
C PHE A 356 -8.46 2.66 18.01
N GLU A 357 -9.38 2.56 18.99
CA GLU A 357 -9.71 3.61 19.96
C GLU A 357 -10.09 4.99 19.36
N MET A 358 -10.61 4.97 18.14
CA MET A 358 -11.08 6.17 17.43
C MET A 358 -12.53 5.97 16.95
N PRO A 359 -13.52 5.91 17.88
CA PRO A 359 -14.91 5.60 17.52
C PRO A 359 -15.56 6.68 16.65
N GLU A 360 -15.22 7.95 16.83
CA GLU A 360 -15.75 9.06 16.02
C GLU A 360 -15.28 8.94 14.57
N GLN A 361 -13.97 8.78 14.34
CA GLN A 361 -13.40 8.61 13.01
C GLN A 361 -13.87 7.30 12.34
N THR A 362 -14.14 6.27 13.15
CA THR A 362 -14.74 5.02 12.65
C THR A 362 -16.16 5.29 12.15
N ALA A 363 -16.98 5.99 12.89
CA ALA A 363 -18.36 6.33 12.51
C ALA A 363 -18.44 7.29 11.30
N GLU A 364 -17.43 8.13 11.11
CA GLU A 364 -17.28 8.97 9.90
C GLU A 364 -16.92 8.15 8.66
N THR A 365 -16.26 6.98 8.85
CA THR A 365 -15.72 6.17 7.75
C THR A 365 -16.61 4.97 7.45
N ILE A 366 -17.24 4.36 8.44
CA ILE A 366 -18.19 3.26 8.28
C ILE A 366 -19.55 3.70 8.80
N ASP A 367 -20.53 3.80 7.92
CA ASP A 367 -21.87 4.25 8.26
C ASP A 367 -22.67 3.21 9.06
N ALA A 368 -23.86 3.59 9.53
CA ALA A 368 -24.71 2.74 10.35
C ALA A 368 -25.22 1.46 9.64
N ASP A 369 -25.21 1.46 8.30
CA ASP A 369 -25.60 0.31 7.46
C ASP A 369 -24.40 -0.57 7.11
N GLY A 370 -23.19 -0.24 7.63
CA GLY A 370 -21.95 -0.99 7.44
C GLY A 370 -21.27 -0.70 6.10
N TRP A 371 -21.56 0.39 5.43
CA TRP A 371 -20.82 0.84 4.25
C TRP A 371 -19.61 1.66 4.64
N LEU A 372 -18.47 1.27 4.10
CA LEU A 372 -17.23 2.05 4.23
C LEU A 372 -17.20 3.10 3.12
N HIS A 373 -17.09 4.36 3.53
CA HIS A 373 -16.88 5.53 2.68
C HIS A 373 -15.39 5.65 2.36
N THR A 374 -15.03 5.42 1.10
CA THR A 374 -13.62 5.37 0.71
C THR A 374 -12.99 6.76 0.61
N GLY A 375 -13.81 7.79 0.43
CA GLY A 375 -13.38 9.14 0.09
C GLY A 375 -12.86 9.26 -1.35
N ASP A 376 -13.01 8.21 -2.16
CA ASP A 376 -12.62 8.21 -3.57
C ASP A 376 -13.88 8.39 -4.44
N LEU A 377 -13.82 9.33 -5.39
CA LEU A 377 -14.86 9.55 -6.37
C LEU A 377 -14.68 8.59 -7.54
N ALA A 378 -15.77 7.95 -7.93
CA ALA A 378 -15.77 6.93 -8.97
C ALA A 378 -17.06 6.89 -9.78
N ALA A 379 -17.01 6.27 -10.94
CA ALA A 379 -18.16 5.85 -11.72
C ALA A 379 -18.12 4.35 -11.96
N MET A 380 -19.28 3.70 -12.02
CA MET A 380 -19.40 2.27 -12.34
C MET A 380 -20.17 2.09 -13.63
N ASP A 381 -19.63 1.31 -14.56
CA ASP A 381 -20.32 1.01 -15.83
C ASP A 381 -21.34 -0.15 -15.69
N GLY A 382 -22.11 -0.41 -16.76
CA GLY A 382 -23.11 -1.47 -16.78
C GLY A 382 -22.55 -2.90 -16.72
N ARG A 383 -21.21 -3.08 -16.85
CA ARG A 383 -20.50 -4.35 -16.71
C ARG A 383 -19.95 -4.54 -15.30
N GLY A 384 -20.08 -3.51 -14.42
CA GLY A 384 -19.53 -3.49 -13.07
C GLY A 384 -18.04 -3.13 -12.99
N TYR A 385 -17.46 -2.54 -14.03
CA TYR A 385 -16.13 -1.94 -13.99
C TYR A 385 -16.21 -0.57 -13.37
N VAL A 386 -15.24 -0.26 -12.51
CA VAL A 386 -15.19 0.99 -11.76
C VAL A 386 -14.04 1.85 -12.26
N THR A 387 -14.30 3.09 -12.57
CA THR A 387 -13.29 4.11 -12.91
C THR A 387 -13.15 5.07 -11.74
N ILE A 388 -11.93 5.30 -11.25
CA ILE A 388 -11.66 6.34 -10.24
C ILE A 388 -11.51 7.68 -10.94
N GLU A 389 -12.25 8.67 -10.47
CA GLU A 389 -12.21 10.05 -10.99
C GLU A 389 -11.32 10.96 -10.13
N GLY A 390 -11.11 10.61 -8.86
CA GLY A 390 -10.26 11.36 -7.96
C GLY A 390 -10.58 11.10 -6.49
N ARG A 391 -10.09 11.98 -5.63
CA ARG A 391 -10.44 11.97 -4.20
C ARG A 391 -11.41 13.07 -3.88
N LEU A 392 -12.40 12.78 -3.05
CA LEU A 392 -13.38 13.77 -2.59
C LEU A 392 -12.71 14.99 -1.95
N LYS A 393 -11.67 14.76 -1.13
CA LYS A 393 -10.90 15.83 -0.47
C LYS A 393 -9.95 16.60 -1.38
N ASP A 394 -9.57 16.03 -2.51
CA ASP A 394 -8.68 16.66 -3.49
C ASP A 394 -9.46 17.35 -4.61
N MET A 395 -10.78 17.14 -4.68
CA MET A 395 -11.65 17.78 -5.64
C MET A 395 -11.59 19.31 -5.47
N ILE A 396 -11.35 20.01 -6.56
CA ILE A 396 -11.23 21.47 -6.58
C ILE A 396 -12.59 22.06 -6.88
N ILE A 397 -13.12 22.88 -5.95
CA ILE A 397 -14.40 23.57 -6.13
C ILE A 397 -14.12 24.98 -6.59
N ARG A 398 -14.20 25.20 -7.92
CA ARG A 398 -13.90 26.48 -8.52
C ARG A 398 -15.16 27.16 -9.08
N GLY A 399 -15.62 28.19 -8.38
CA GLY A 399 -16.80 28.94 -8.81
C GLY A 399 -18.09 28.10 -8.84
N GLY A 400 -18.17 27.06 -8.01
CA GLY A 400 -19.29 26.15 -7.92
C GLY A 400 -19.21 24.94 -8.89
N GLU A 401 -18.12 24.84 -9.65
CA GLU A 401 -17.86 23.66 -10.50
C GLU A 401 -16.84 22.71 -9.87
N ASN A 402 -17.13 21.42 -9.90
CA ASN A 402 -16.25 20.37 -9.41
C ASN A 402 -15.22 20.03 -10.49
N ILE A 403 -13.94 20.15 -10.16
CA ILE A 403 -12.83 19.83 -11.04
C ILE A 403 -12.01 18.73 -10.39
N TYR A 404 -11.77 17.66 -11.13
CA TYR A 404 -11.05 16.49 -10.65
C TYR A 404 -9.57 16.58 -11.03
N PRO A 405 -8.66 16.71 -10.07
CA PRO A 405 -7.22 16.81 -10.33
C PRO A 405 -6.67 15.71 -11.24
N LYS A 406 -7.19 14.49 -11.11
CA LYS A 406 -6.75 13.31 -11.88
C LYS A 406 -6.86 13.55 -13.40
N GLU A 407 -7.97 14.09 -13.89
CA GLU A 407 -8.16 14.40 -15.32
C GLU A 407 -7.04 15.31 -15.84
N LEU A 408 -6.62 16.27 -15.02
CA LEU A 408 -5.60 17.23 -15.38
C LEU A 408 -4.19 16.63 -15.28
N GLU A 409 -3.96 15.81 -14.26
CA GLU A 409 -2.71 15.10 -14.05
C GLU A 409 -2.42 14.08 -15.14
N GLU A 410 -3.43 13.29 -15.54
CA GLU A 410 -3.32 12.33 -16.66
C GLU A 410 -2.96 13.03 -17.97
N LEU A 411 -3.60 14.16 -18.25
CA LEU A 411 -3.30 14.94 -19.45
C LEU A 411 -1.88 15.51 -19.44
N LEU A 412 -1.42 16.01 -18.29
CA LEU A 412 -0.08 16.56 -18.16
C LEU A 412 0.99 15.46 -18.18
N PHE A 413 0.71 14.31 -17.60
CA PHE A 413 1.68 13.22 -17.48
C PHE A 413 2.13 12.63 -18.83
N VAL A 414 1.28 12.70 -19.86
CA VAL A 414 1.66 12.25 -21.21
C VAL A 414 2.48 13.25 -22.00
N HIS A 415 2.74 14.44 -21.46
CA HIS A 415 3.55 15.46 -22.12
C HIS A 415 5.04 15.13 -21.91
N GLU A 416 5.83 15.18 -22.99
CA GLU A 416 7.23 14.74 -23.00
C GLU A 416 8.14 15.45 -21.98
N THR A 417 7.83 16.70 -21.62
CA THR A 417 8.61 17.49 -20.66
C THR A 417 8.24 17.21 -19.20
N VAL A 418 7.14 16.46 -18.94
CA VAL A 418 6.62 16.21 -17.60
C VAL A 418 7.07 14.85 -17.08
N GLY A 419 7.88 14.83 -16.04
CA GLY A 419 8.28 13.61 -15.35
C GLY A 419 7.29 13.19 -14.26
N GLU A 420 6.77 14.16 -13.52
CA GLU A 420 5.78 13.93 -12.46
C GLU A 420 4.93 15.19 -12.26
N VAL A 421 3.67 15.02 -11.86
CA VAL A 421 2.77 16.16 -11.67
C VAL A 421 1.78 15.91 -10.54
N ALA A 422 1.47 16.99 -9.80
CA ALA A 422 0.36 17.04 -8.86
C ALA A 422 -0.45 18.31 -9.09
N VAL A 423 -1.78 18.16 -9.23
CA VAL A 423 -2.70 19.28 -9.34
C VAL A 423 -3.41 19.48 -8.01
N VAL A 424 -3.42 20.73 -7.54
CA VAL A 424 -3.91 21.10 -6.20
C VAL A 424 -4.81 22.34 -6.29
N GLY A 425 -5.91 22.33 -5.55
CA GLY A 425 -6.73 23.52 -5.32
C GLY A 425 -6.08 24.45 -4.32
N LEU A 426 -5.78 25.68 -4.73
CA LEU A 426 -5.28 26.71 -3.84
C LEU A 426 -6.41 27.73 -3.55
N PRO A 427 -6.47 28.32 -2.34
CA PRO A 427 -7.46 29.33 -2.00
C PRO A 427 -7.45 30.52 -2.97
N ASP A 428 -8.63 30.96 -3.41
CA ASP A 428 -8.84 32.11 -4.29
C ASP A 428 -10.03 32.93 -3.81
N GLU A 429 -9.83 34.23 -3.62
CA GLU A 429 -10.87 35.12 -3.10
C GLU A 429 -12.12 35.22 -3.99
N LYS A 430 -11.95 35.07 -5.31
CA LYS A 430 -13.04 35.21 -6.29
C LYS A 430 -13.76 33.91 -6.57
N TRP A 431 -13.01 32.81 -6.63
CA TRP A 431 -13.51 31.53 -7.13
C TRP A 431 -13.64 30.45 -6.04
N GLY A 432 -13.29 30.78 -4.80
CA GLY A 432 -13.15 29.82 -3.70
C GLY A 432 -11.82 29.10 -3.78
N GLU A 433 -11.62 28.38 -4.87
CA GLU A 433 -10.34 27.73 -5.19
C GLU A 433 -9.90 28.03 -6.62
N THR A 434 -8.60 28.00 -6.85
CA THR A 434 -7.96 28.06 -8.16
C THR A 434 -7.12 26.80 -8.41
N ILE A 435 -7.00 26.42 -9.68
CA ILE A 435 -6.24 25.23 -10.06
C ILE A 435 -4.77 25.59 -10.17
N SER A 436 -3.93 24.79 -9.53
CA SER A 436 -2.48 24.94 -9.54
C SER A 436 -1.79 23.64 -9.88
N ALA A 437 -0.82 23.67 -10.78
CA ALA A 437 -0.02 22.53 -11.20
C ALA A 437 1.39 22.62 -10.60
N PHE A 438 1.79 21.58 -9.90
CA PHE A 438 3.15 21.35 -9.42
C PHE A 438 3.78 20.30 -10.32
N VAL A 439 4.86 20.64 -11.02
CA VAL A 439 5.43 19.80 -12.08
C VAL A 439 6.91 19.57 -11.85
N ARG A 440 7.31 18.29 -11.85
CA ARG A 440 8.73 17.90 -11.91
C ARG A 440 9.08 17.61 -13.36
N PRO A 441 10.15 18.22 -13.92
CA PRO A 441 10.53 17.97 -15.30
C PRO A 441 10.97 16.51 -15.52
N ALA A 442 10.76 16.01 -16.74
CA ALA A 442 11.38 14.78 -17.21
C ALA A 442 12.92 14.95 -17.30
N PRO A 443 13.71 13.87 -17.27
CA PRO A 443 15.15 13.94 -17.43
C PRO A 443 15.54 14.75 -18.69
N ASP A 444 16.51 15.63 -18.54
CA ASP A 444 17.04 16.50 -19.61
C ASP A 444 16.04 17.50 -20.21
N HIS A 445 14.88 17.72 -19.55
CA HIS A 445 13.89 18.71 -19.96
C HIS A 445 13.77 19.85 -18.94
N ALA A 446 13.20 20.96 -19.39
CA ALA A 446 12.82 22.11 -18.57
C ALA A 446 11.31 22.35 -18.73
N ILE A 447 10.68 22.92 -17.71
CA ILE A 447 9.26 23.25 -17.76
C ILE A 447 9.07 24.63 -18.39
N ASP A 448 8.33 24.67 -19.51
CA ASP A 448 7.77 25.91 -20.06
C ASP A 448 6.27 25.97 -19.76
N LYS A 449 5.89 26.83 -18.81
CA LYS A 449 4.47 26.97 -18.44
C LYS A 449 3.57 27.40 -19.59
N ASN A 450 4.07 28.19 -20.55
CA ASN A 450 3.26 28.65 -21.67
C ASN A 450 2.96 27.50 -22.64
N GLU A 451 3.92 26.62 -22.85
CA GLU A 451 3.76 25.40 -23.63
C GLU A 451 2.73 24.48 -22.98
N LEU A 452 2.89 24.14 -21.69
CA LEU A 452 1.95 23.30 -20.95
C LEU A 452 0.56 23.93 -20.85
N PHE A 453 0.49 25.24 -20.63
CA PHE A 453 -0.79 25.98 -20.64
C PHE A 453 -1.49 25.87 -21.99
N ALA A 454 -0.79 26.11 -23.10
CA ALA A 454 -1.33 25.98 -24.44
C ALA A 454 -1.79 24.54 -24.73
N TYR A 455 -0.96 23.56 -24.37
CA TYR A 455 -1.26 22.14 -24.52
C TYR A 455 -2.57 21.74 -23.82
N MET A 456 -2.78 22.21 -22.58
CA MET A 456 -4.02 21.94 -21.85
C MET A 456 -5.22 22.71 -22.41
N ARG A 457 -5.01 23.97 -22.84
CA ARG A 457 -6.08 24.81 -23.40
C ARG A 457 -6.66 24.27 -24.70
N ASP A 458 -5.86 23.58 -25.47
CA ASP A 458 -6.32 22.96 -26.74
C ASP A 458 -7.16 21.69 -26.49
N ARG A 459 -7.08 21.11 -25.27
CA ARG A 459 -7.69 19.80 -24.94
C ARG A 459 -8.78 19.87 -23.89
N LEU A 460 -8.80 20.92 -23.08
CA LEU A 460 -9.71 21.07 -21.95
C LEU A 460 -10.48 22.38 -22.00
N ALA A 461 -11.64 22.37 -21.35
CA ALA A 461 -12.40 23.58 -21.14
C ALA A 461 -11.58 24.65 -20.36
N PRO A 462 -11.75 25.93 -20.68
CA PRO A 462 -10.95 27.03 -20.12
C PRO A 462 -10.89 27.08 -18.59
N HIS A 463 -11.96 26.70 -17.91
CA HIS A 463 -12.05 26.76 -16.47
C HIS A 463 -11.22 25.63 -15.78
N LYS A 464 -10.88 24.55 -16.49
CA LYS A 464 -10.09 23.44 -16.01
C LYS A 464 -8.56 23.63 -16.16
N THR A 465 -8.12 24.66 -16.87
CA THR A 465 -6.68 24.89 -17.07
C THR A 465 -6.04 25.52 -15.83
N PRO A 466 -4.92 24.98 -15.32
CA PRO A 466 -4.19 25.55 -14.19
C PRO A 466 -3.82 27.01 -14.44
N ARG A 467 -3.96 27.82 -13.40
CA ARG A 467 -3.55 29.25 -13.44
C ARG A 467 -2.16 29.44 -12.87
N HIS A 468 -1.81 28.69 -11.84
CA HIS A 468 -0.54 28.75 -11.16
C HIS A 468 0.28 27.51 -11.49
N TRP A 469 1.56 27.71 -11.77
CA TRP A 469 2.50 26.67 -12.16
C TRP A 469 3.76 26.75 -11.32
N PHE A 470 4.15 25.63 -10.77
CA PHE A 470 5.32 25.53 -9.88
C PHE A 470 6.21 24.37 -10.33
N GLU A 471 7.52 24.64 -10.44
CA GLU A 471 8.49 23.59 -10.67
C GLU A 471 8.89 22.94 -9.34
N VAL A 472 8.86 21.62 -9.29
CA VAL A 472 9.18 20.81 -8.13
C VAL A 472 10.43 19.99 -8.39
N LYS A 473 11.41 20.06 -7.51
CA LYS A 473 12.61 19.20 -7.57
C LYS A 473 12.31 17.81 -7.04
N GLU A 474 11.66 17.74 -5.89
CA GLU A 474 11.21 16.52 -5.24
C GLU A 474 9.82 16.72 -4.62
N PHE A 475 8.91 15.79 -4.85
CA PHE A 475 7.63 15.80 -4.19
C PHE A 475 7.71 15.28 -2.75
N PRO A 476 6.92 15.85 -1.81
CA PRO A 476 6.75 15.27 -0.49
C PRO A 476 5.97 13.95 -0.64
N LEU A 477 6.60 12.82 -0.31
CA LEU A 477 6.01 11.51 -0.45
C LEU A 477 5.60 10.91 0.91
N THR A 478 4.58 10.05 0.89
CA THR A 478 4.29 9.14 2.00
C THR A 478 5.33 8.01 2.05
N GLY A 479 5.39 7.25 3.15
CA GLY A 479 6.24 6.06 3.23
C GLY A 479 5.93 4.97 2.19
N SER A 480 4.77 5.03 1.53
CA SER A 480 4.36 4.18 0.42
C SER A 480 4.58 4.81 -0.97
N GLY A 481 5.26 5.97 -1.05
CA GLY A 481 5.60 6.62 -2.31
C GLY A 481 4.50 7.49 -2.93
N LYS A 482 3.41 7.81 -2.22
CA LYS A 482 2.34 8.69 -2.73
C LYS A 482 2.64 10.15 -2.45
N ILE A 483 2.35 11.04 -3.42
CA ILE A 483 2.48 12.49 -3.26
C ILE A 483 1.52 13.00 -2.18
N GLN A 484 2.04 13.78 -1.23
CA GLN A 484 1.28 14.42 -0.17
C GLN A 484 0.81 15.82 -0.63
N LYS A 485 -0.28 15.88 -1.40
CA LYS A 485 -0.83 17.12 -1.97
C LYS A 485 -1.12 18.22 -0.93
N PHE A 486 -1.56 17.82 0.26
CA PHE A 486 -1.83 18.76 1.34
C PHE A 486 -0.56 19.54 1.75
N LYS A 487 0.61 18.90 1.74
CA LYS A 487 1.88 19.59 2.04
C LYS A 487 2.23 20.63 0.97
N LEU A 488 1.94 20.38 -0.30
CA LEU A 488 2.13 21.36 -1.36
C LEU A 488 1.27 22.59 -1.14
N ARG A 489 0.00 22.36 -0.73
CA ARG A 489 -0.94 23.44 -0.37
C ARG A 489 -0.45 24.23 0.85
N ASP A 490 -0.05 23.55 1.92
CA ASP A 490 0.44 24.18 3.14
C ASP A 490 1.72 25.01 2.89
N GLN A 491 2.66 24.46 2.12
CA GLN A 491 3.87 25.17 1.70
C GLN A 491 3.56 26.43 0.88
N TRP A 492 2.55 26.35 -0.01
CA TRP A 492 2.12 27.53 -0.75
C TRP A 492 1.51 28.59 0.17
N ILE A 493 0.66 28.20 1.11
CA ILE A 493 0.06 29.12 2.12
C ILE A 493 1.17 29.80 2.93
N ASN A 494 2.26 29.09 3.22
CA ASN A 494 3.42 29.60 3.93
C ASN A 494 4.35 30.46 3.06
N GLY A 495 4.08 30.60 1.76
CA GLY A 495 4.89 31.40 0.84
C GLY A 495 6.21 30.76 0.42
N GLU A 496 6.31 29.42 0.50
CA GLU A 496 7.55 28.69 0.18
C GLU A 496 7.71 28.43 -1.33
N TRP A 497 6.68 28.63 -2.14
CA TRP A 497 6.70 28.38 -3.58
C TRP A 497 6.87 29.65 -4.41
N HIS A 498 7.69 29.56 -5.45
CA HIS A 498 7.83 30.59 -6.48
C HIS A 498 7.17 30.12 -7.77
N GLU A 499 6.25 30.93 -8.29
CA GLU A 499 5.53 30.65 -9.54
C GLU A 499 6.46 30.80 -10.76
N LEU A 500 6.31 29.87 -11.75
CA LEU A 500 7.00 29.86 -13.03
C LEU A 500 6.59 31.04 -13.92
#